data_8287ed7c3ee30da63c2225614291ea4b
#
_entry.id   8287ed7c3ee30da63c2225614291ea4b
#
_cell.length_a   1.000
_cell.length_b   1.000
_cell.length_c   1.000
_cell.angle_alpha   90.00
_cell.angle_beta   90.00
_cell.angle_gamma   90.00
#
_symmetry.space_group_name_H-M   'P 1'
#
loop_
_entity.id
_entity.type
_entity.pdbx_description
1 polymer ?
#
loop_
_entity_poly.entity_id
_entity_poly.type
_entity_poly.pdbx_seq_one_letter_code
_entity_poly.pdbx_strand_id
1 'polypeptide(L)'
;MSDPVRVIRIDQPHVRNAINTATAQRLHDEFVAFDYDEDAKVAVLTGDTAAFCAGANLRDLPRLRDSGPLGPTRLALSKPVIAAIEGWCVAGGMELAAWCDLRVASEGARFGCLERRWGVPLIDGGTYRLPRIVGLGRALDLVLTGRELGAAEAERMGFVDRLVPDVTALDAAVELAEGIAGSPWACVVSDRRAGRPSDQDAARDPLWQHRCQHLSVSSAVVGNPSGWSREFAGGLDRIRGIGAGT
;
A
#
# COMPACT_ATOMS: atom_id res chain seq x y z
N MET A 1 28.94 -0.41 -12.12
CA MET A 1 27.82 0.56 -12.26
C MET A 1 26.84 0.20 -11.18
N SER A 2 26.43 1.14 -10.35
CA SER A 2 25.39 0.94 -9.35
C SER A 2 24.06 0.67 -10.04
N ASP A 3 23.22 -0.15 -9.39
CA ASP A 3 21.91 -0.51 -9.92
C ASP A 3 20.96 0.71 -9.80
N PRO A 4 20.40 1.21 -10.91
CA PRO A 4 19.47 2.35 -10.86
C PRO A 4 18.12 2.00 -10.24
N VAL A 5 17.84 0.73 -9.97
CA VAL A 5 16.59 0.25 -9.36
C VAL A 5 16.84 -0.24 -7.95
N ARG A 6 16.14 0.34 -6.98
CA ARG A 6 16.18 -0.08 -5.58
C ARG A 6 14.97 -0.92 -5.22
N VAL A 7 15.15 -2.21 -4.94
CA VAL A 7 14.07 -3.06 -4.42
C VAL A 7 14.00 -2.93 -2.90
N ILE A 8 12.84 -2.51 -2.39
CA ILE A 8 12.52 -2.38 -0.96
C ILE A 8 11.46 -3.43 -0.60
N ARG A 9 11.73 -4.27 0.41
CA ARG A 9 10.81 -5.35 0.83
C ARG A 9 10.19 -5.06 2.18
N ILE A 10 8.91 -5.39 2.36
CA ILE A 10 8.23 -5.23 3.65
C ILE A 10 8.74 -6.25 4.67
N ASP A 11 9.04 -7.49 4.26
CA ASP A 11 9.75 -8.54 5.01
C ASP A 11 9.20 -8.85 6.41
N GLN A 12 7.89 -9.15 6.46
CA GLN A 12 7.19 -9.68 7.65
C GLN A 12 6.25 -10.83 7.24
N PRO A 13 6.78 -11.90 6.59
CA PRO A 13 5.94 -12.94 5.97
C PRO A 13 5.04 -13.69 6.97
N HIS A 14 5.52 -13.88 8.22
CA HIS A 14 4.79 -14.59 9.27
C HIS A 14 3.50 -13.89 9.73
N VAL A 15 3.35 -12.58 9.42
CA VAL A 15 2.13 -11.78 9.67
C VAL A 15 1.54 -11.20 8.38
N ARG A 16 1.81 -11.85 7.22
CA ARG A 16 1.35 -11.38 5.89
C ARG A 16 1.78 -9.95 5.60
N ASN A 17 3.00 -9.62 5.95
CA ASN A 17 3.58 -8.30 5.76
C ASN A 17 2.78 -7.16 6.42
N ALA A 18 2.09 -7.46 7.55
CA ALA A 18 1.50 -6.44 8.39
C ALA A 18 2.60 -5.61 9.07
N ILE A 19 2.45 -4.29 8.98
CA ILE A 19 3.48 -3.34 9.39
C ILE A 19 3.31 -2.97 10.86
N ASN A 20 4.37 -3.20 11.64
CA ASN A 20 4.51 -2.73 13.02
C ASN A 20 5.38 -1.47 13.11
N THR A 21 5.59 -0.97 14.34
CA THR A 21 6.39 0.24 14.58
C THR A 21 7.82 0.13 14.02
N ALA A 22 8.50 -1.02 14.20
CA ALA A 22 9.86 -1.22 13.73
C ALA A 22 9.93 -1.29 12.19
N THR A 23 9.01 -2.03 11.56
CA THR A 23 8.90 -2.12 10.10
C THR A 23 8.57 -0.76 9.48
N ALA A 24 7.65 0.00 10.09
CA ALA A 24 7.32 1.35 9.64
C ALA A 24 8.55 2.28 9.69
N GLN A 25 9.37 2.19 10.76
CA GLN A 25 10.60 2.98 10.87
C GLN A 25 11.60 2.57 9.78
N ARG A 26 11.83 1.27 9.60
CA ARG A 26 12.75 0.75 8.58
C ARG A 26 12.34 1.20 7.17
N LEU A 27 11.07 1.04 6.81
CA LEU A 27 10.57 1.48 5.51
C LEU A 27 10.74 2.99 5.31
N HIS A 28 10.45 3.80 6.34
CA HIS A 28 10.71 5.23 6.29
C HIS A 28 12.18 5.52 5.97
N ASP A 29 13.10 4.91 6.73
CA ASP A 29 14.53 5.18 6.61
C ASP A 29 15.08 4.71 5.25
N GLU A 30 14.61 3.55 4.75
CA GLU A 30 14.98 3.03 3.43
C GLU A 30 14.50 3.95 2.28
N PHE A 31 13.28 4.49 2.35
CA PHE A 31 12.78 5.42 1.35
C PHE A 31 13.45 6.79 1.41
N VAL A 32 13.77 7.27 2.60
CA VAL A 32 14.57 8.49 2.75
C VAL A 32 15.97 8.28 2.17
N ALA A 33 16.65 7.17 2.51
CA ALA A 33 17.95 6.84 1.96
C ALA A 33 17.92 6.70 0.43
N PHE A 34 16.86 6.06 -0.13
CA PHE A 34 16.64 5.97 -1.57
C PHE A 34 16.51 7.35 -2.23
N ASP A 35 15.78 8.26 -1.62
CA ASP A 35 15.56 9.59 -2.20
C ASP A 35 16.85 10.43 -2.28
N TYR A 36 17.76 10.23 -1.33
CA TYR A 36 19.09 10.88 -1.29
C TYR A 36 20.18 10.14 -2.09
N ASP A 37 19.98 8.87 -2.49
CA ASP A 37 20.97 8.10 -3.23
C ASP A 37 21.05 8.58 -4.70
N GLU A 38 22.15 9.22 -5.10
CA GLU A 38 22.31 9.78 -6.46
C GLU A 38 22.31 8.72 -7.55
N ASP A 39 22.67 7.48 -7.26
CA ASP A 39 22.74 6.38 -8.22
C ASP A 39 21.38 5.71 -8.45
N ALA A 40 20.57 5.58 -7.39
CA ALA A 40 19.24 4.99 -7.49
C ALA A 40 18.24 5.98 -8.10
N LYS A 41 17.49 5.54 -9.10
CA LYS A 41 16.49 6.35 -9.81
C LYS A 41 15.06 5.95 -9.49
N VAL A 42 14.75 4.67 -9.45
CA VAL A 42 13.39 4.17 -9.24
C VAL A 42 13.40 3.15 -8.10
N ALA A 43 12.44 3.23 -7.19
CA ALA A 43 12.23 2.20 -6.18
C ALA A 43 11.11 1.24 -6.59
N VAL A 44 11.26 -0.04 -6.26
CA VAL A 44 10.22 -1.06 -6.34
C VAL A 44 9.92 -1.53 -4.92
N LEU A 45 8.70 -1.28 -4.45
CA LEU A 45 8.21 -1.78 -3.16
C LEU A 45 7.48 -3.10 -3.34
N THR A 46 7.84 -4.12 -2.57
CA THR A 46 7.22 -5.44 -2.66
C THR A 46 7.06 -6.12 -1.30
N GLY A 47 6.21 -7.12 -1.25
CA GLY A 47 6.06 -8.07 -0.15
C GLY A 47 6.67 -9.43 -0.47
N ASP A 48 5.85 -10.48 -0.31
CA ASP A 48 6.14 -11.84 -0.74
C ASP A 48 5.00 -12.38 -1.63
N THR A 49 5.09 -13.63 -2.07
CA THR A 49 4.09 -14.25 -2.94
C THR A 49 2.72 -14.44 -2.28
N ALA A 50 2.65 -14.49 -0.95
CA ALA A 50 1.39 -14.67 -0.22
C ALA A 50 0.70 -13.32 0.05
N ALA A 51 1.48 -12.28 0.29
CA ALA A 51 0.94 -10.95 0.57
C ALA A 51 1.94 -9.84 0.23
N PHE A 52 1.46 -8.84 -0.48
CA PHE A 52 2.15 -7.56 -0.54
C PHE A 52 2.16 -6.91 0.86
N CYS A 53 0.97 -6.65 1.41
CA CYS A 53 0.83 -6.08 2.76
C CYS A 53 -0.62 -6.22 3.26
N ALA A 54 -0.78 -6.69 4.48
CA ALA A 54 -2.08 -6.78 5.15
C ALA A 54 -2.47 -5.52 5.96
N GLY A 55 -1.69 -4.44 5.85
CA GLY A 55 -1.91 -3.18 6.57
C GLY A 55 -1.15 -3.10 7.90
N ALA A 56 -1.68 -2.37 8.87
CA ALA A 56 -1.07 -2.22 10.18
C ALA A 56 -1.15 -3.53 10.99
N ASN A 57 -0.09 -3.85 11.71
CA ASN A 57 -0.11 -4.96 12.66
C ASN A 57 -0.93 -4.56 13.90
N LEU A 58 -2.13 -5.12 14.04
CA LEU A 58 -3.06 -4.77 15.10
C LEU A 58 -2.61 -5.19 16.52
N ARG A 59 -1.60 -6.05 16.63
CA ARG A 59 -0.98 -6.44 17.91
C ARG A 59 0.16 -5.51 18.34
N ASP A 60 0.76 -4.81 17.38
CA ASP A 60 1.84 -3.85 17.56
C ASP A 60 1.60 -2.70 16.56
N LEU A 61 0.58 -1.88 16.89
CA LEU A 61 0.15 -0.78 16.02
C LEU A 61 1.30 0.20 15.79
N PRO A 62 1.57 0.57 14.53
CA PRO A 62 2.56 1.59 14.24
C PRO A 62 2.19 2.91 14.92
N ARG A 63 3.20 3.61 15.45
CA ARG A 63 3.01 4.93 16.06
C ARG A 63 2.61 5.94 15.00
N LEU A 64 1.73 6.88 15.38
CA LEU A 64 1.44 8.03 14.54
C LEU A 64 2.72 8.86 14.36
N ARG A 65 3.01 9.24 13.13
CA ARG A 65 4.17 10.04 12.74
C ARG A 65 3.83 10.93 11.54
N ASP A 66 4.60 11.97 11.34
CA ASP A 66 4.36 12.90 10.23
C ASP A 66 4.56 12.26 8.86
N SER A 67 5.47 11.29 8.73
CA SER A 67 5.71 10.52 7.50
C SER A 67 4.65 9.47 7.18
N GLY A 68 3.63 9.30 8.02
CA GLY A 68 2.58 8.30 7.93
C GLY A 68 2.79 7.11 8.85
N PRO A 69 1.73 6.57 9.46
CA PRO A 69 1.81 5.43 10.38
C PRO A 69 2.53 4.21 9.80
N LEU A 70 2.32 3.89 8.53
CA LEU A 70 2.96 2.76 7.84
C LEU A 70 4.40 3.08 7.35
N GLY A 71 4.95 4.23 7.73
CA GLY A 71 6.32 4.63 7.43
C GLY A 71 6.38 5.69 6.34
N PRO A 72 6.36 5.35 5.03
CA PRO A 72 6.61 6.31 3.96
C PRO A 72 5.34 7.00 3.42
N THR A 73 4.14 6.61 3.83
CA THR A 73 2.88 6.95 3.15
C THR A 73 2.56 8.44 3.03
N ARG A 74 3.32 9.30 3.73
CA ARG A 74 3.25 10.77 3.63
C ARG A 74 4.55 11.41 3.18
N LEU A 75 5.58 10.62 2.82
CA LEU A 75 6.81 11.16 2.25
C LEU A 75 6.54 11.68 0.84
N ALA A 76 7.03 12.88 0.57
CA ALA A 76 7.04 13.48 -0.76
C ALA A 76 8.39 13.21 -1.41
N LEU A 77 8.56 12.00 -1.98
CA LEU A 77 9.80 11.62 -2.65
C LEU A 77 9.97 12.37 -3.98
N SER A 78 11.21 12.69 -4.31
CA SER A 78 11.58 13.27 -5.60
C SER A 78 11.58 12.25 -6.75
N LYS A 79 11.67 10.95 -6.42
CA LYS A 79 11.85 9.83 -7.34
C LYS A 79 10.65 8.90 -7.41
N PRO A 80 10.43 8.21 -8.55
CA PRO A 80 9.31 7.28 -8.71
C PRO A 80 9.40 6.03 -7.82
N VAL A 81 8.22 5.54 -7.41
CA VAL A 81 8.06 4.28 -6.70
C VAL A 81 7.02 3.42 -7.41
N ILE A 82 7.33 2.15 -7.64
CA ILE A 82 6.42 1.15 -8.23
C ILE A 82 6.08 0.12 -7.16
N ALA A 83 4.82 -0.19 -6.96
CA ALA A 83 4.39 -1.33 -6.13
C ALA A 83 4.37 -2.60 -6.99
N ALA A 84 5.10 -3.63 -6.57
CA ALA A 84 5.04 -4.99 -7.13
C ALA A 84 4.19 -5.86 -6.20
N ILE A 85 3.00 -6.23 -6.64
CA ILE A 85 1.94 -6.76 -5.78
C ILE A 85 1.66 -8.21 -6.11
N GLU A 86 2.00 -9.10 -5.18
CA GLU A 86 1.56 -10.49 -5.14
C GLU A 86 0.59 -10.71 -3.98
N GLY A 87 -0.36 -11.64 -4.15
CA GLY A 87 -1.25 -12.05 -3.10
C GLY A 87 -2.09 -10.91 -2.50
N TRP A 88 -2.11 -10.82 -1.16
CA TRP A 88 -2.99 -9.87 -0.46
C TRP A 88 -2.39 -8.46 -0.35
N CYS A 89 -3.13 -7.47 -0.85
CA CYS A 89 -2.86 -6.04 -0.73
C CYS A 89 -4.10 -5.36 -0.15
N VAL A 90 -4.23 -5.33 1.18
CA VAL A 90 -5.48 -4.95 1.83
C VAL A 90 -5.27 -3.95 2.97
N ALA A 91 -6.34 -3.27 3.33
CA ALA A 91 -6.34 -2.27 4.40
C ALA A 91 -5.23 -1.21 4.14
N GLY A 92 -4.39 -0.91 5.14
CA GLY A 92 -3.24 -0.03 4.97
C GLY A 92 -2.26 -0.46 3.87
N GLY A 93 -2.24 -1.74 3.48
CA GLY A 93 -1.48 -2.22 2.33
C GLY A 93 -1.99 -1.63 1.01
N MET A 94 -3.32 -1.48 0.87
CA MET A 94 -3.92 -0.78 -0.27
C MET A 94 -3.60 0.72 -0.25
N GLU A 95 -3.53 1.35 0.93
CA GLU A 95 -3.10 2.75 1.09
C GLU A 95 -1.64 2.94 0.69
N LEU A 96 -0.76 1.98 1.08
CA LEU A 96 0.66 1.97 0.75
C LEU A 96 0.86 1.77 -0.76
N ALA A 97 0.11 0.86 -1.40
CA ALA A 97 0.12 0.69 -2.85
C ALA A 97 -0.40 1.94 -3.58
N ALA A 98 -1.42 2.61 -3.06
CA ALA A 98 -1.94 3.87 -3.59
C ALA A 98 -0.96 5.05 -3.42
N TRP A 99 -0.01 4.98 -2.47
CA TRP A 99 1.06 5.95 -2.31
C TRP A 99 2.14 5.83 -3.39
N CYS A 100 2.40 4.62 -3.91
CA CYS A 100 3.29 4.41 -5.03
C CYS A 100 2.76 5.10 -6.31
N ASP A 101 3.65 5.43 -7.24
CA ASP A 101 3.27 6.07 -8.51
C ASP A 101 2.55 5.08 -9.43
N LEU A 102 3.08 3.85 -9.54
CA LEU A 102 2.53 2.78 -10.37
C LEU A 102 2.37 1.49 -9.56
N ARG A 103 1.47 0.61 -10.04
CA ARG A 103 1.16 -0.69 -9.43
C ARG A 103 1.17 -1.78 -10.50
N VAL A 104 2.12 -2.70 -10.38
CA VAL A 104 2.17 -3.95 -11.15
C VAL A 104 1.64 -5.05 -10.24
N ALA A 105 0.61 -5.78 -10.66
CA ALA A 105 0.00 -6.81 -9.84
C ALA A 105 -0.10 -8.14 -10.59
N SER A 106 0.01 -9.25 -9.85
CA SER A 106 -0.27 -10.57 -10.38
C SER A 106 -1.78 -10.81 -10.53
N GLU A 107 -2.16 -11.73 -11.42
CA GLU A 107 -3.55 -12.12 -11.67
C GLU A 107 -4.24 -12.67 -10.40
N GLY A 108 -3.49 -13.33 -9.52
CA GLY A 108 -3.96 -13.85 -8.24
C GLY A 108 -4.08 -12.81 -7.13
N ALA A 109 -3.64 -11.56 -7.34
CA ALA A 109 -3.67 -10.53 -6.30
C ALA A 109 -5.09 -10.18 -5.84
N ARG A 110 -5.23 -9.87 -4.54
CA ARG A 110 -6.49 -9.51 -3.88
C ARG A 110 -6.36 -8.18 -3.18
N PHE A 111 -7.39 -7.34 -3.33
CA PHE A 111 -7.42 -5.97 -2.83
C PHE A 111 -8.67 -5.73 -1.96
N GLY A 112 -8.63 -4.70 -1.12
CA GLY A 112 -9.81 -4.24 -0.38
C GLY A 112 -9.47 -3.34 0.80
N CYS A 113 -10.40 -2.46 1.14
CA CYS A 113 -10.34 -1.63 2.34
C CYS A 113 -10.91 -2.42 3.54
N LEU A 114 -10.24 -3.54 3.90
CA LEU A 114 -10.79 -4.52 4.86
C LEU A 114 -10.72 -4.05 6.32
N GLU A 115 -9.98 -2.98 6.62
CA GLU A 115 -9.91 -2.35 7.94
C GLU A 115 -11.30 -1.94 8.46
N ARG A 116 -12.26 -1.69 7.55
CA ARG A 116 -13.65 -1.38 7.87
C ARG A 116 -14.30 -2.45 8.74
N ARG A 117 -13.97 -3.71 8.50
CA ARG A 117 -14.49 -4.86 9.26
C ARG A 117 -14.02 -4.89 10.71
N TRP A 118 -12.96 -4.13 11.02
CA TRP A 118 -12.29 -4.10 12.32
C TRP A 118 -12.43 -2.75 13.03
N GLY A 119 -13.19 -1.81 12.45
CA GLY A 119 -13.37 -0.50 13.01
C GLY A 119 -12.12 0.39 12.98
N VAL A 120 -11.14 0.05 12.16
CA VAL A 120 -9.93 0.84 11.94
C VAL A 120 -10.17 1.79 10.77
N PRO A 121 -9.88 3.09 10.89
CA PRO A 121 -10.01 4.03 9.78
C PRO A 121 -8.78 3.98 8.85
N LEU A 122 -8.99 4.38 7.59
CA LEU A 122 -7.89 4.67 6.65
C LEU A 122 -7.20 5.97 7.07
N ILE A 123 -5.91 5.90 7.43
CA ILE A 123 -5.14 7.03 7.95
C ILE A 123 -3.81 7.26 7.23
N ASP A 124 -3.49 6.42 6.26
CA ASP A 124 -2.26 6.49 5.46
C ASP A 124 -2.48 7.12 4.07
N GLY A 125 -3.60 7.83 3.88
CA GLY A 125 -3.90 8.60 2.67
C GLY A 125 -4.83 7.92 1.67
N GLY A 126 -5.37 6.74 1.99
CA GLY A 126 -6.28 6.02 1.11
C GLY A 126 -7.52 6.81 0.75
N THR A 127 -8.13 7.51 1.73
CA THR A 127 -9.32 8.35 1.50
C THR A 127 -9.07 9.55 0.59
N TYR A 128 -7.82 9.97 0.43
CA TYR A 128 -7.41 11.03 -0.47
C TYR A 128 -7.01 10.49 -1.85
N ARG A 129 -6.22 9.40 -1.90
CA ARG A 129 -5.64 8.87 -3.13
C ARG A 129 -6.61 7.99 -3.92
N LEU A 130 -7.37 7.11 -3.26
CA LEU A 130 -8.28 6.20 -3.95
C LEU A 130 -9.28 6.93 -4.86
N PRO A 131 -9.98 8.01 -4.41
CA PRO A 131 -10.89 8.73 -5.30
C PRO A 131 -10.22 9.36 -6.53
N ARG A 132 -8.93 9.67 -6.43
CA ARG A 132 -8.14 10.24 -7.54
C ARG A 132 -7.65 9.19 -8.52
N ILE A 133 -7.45 7.96 -8.05
CA ILE A 133 -7.00 6.83 -8.86
C ILE A 133 -8.19 6.16 -9.56
N VAL A 134 -9.24 5.79 -8.81
CA VAL A 134 -10.35 4.96 -9.33
C VAL A 134 -11.66 5.74 -9.54
N GLY A 135 -11.69 7.02 -9.19
CA GLY A 135 -12.90 7.84 -9.18
C GLY A 135 -13.69 7.70 -7.88
N LEU A 136 -14.44 8.76 -7.52
CA LEU A 136 -15.11 8.87 -6.22
C LEU A 136 -16.09 7.74 -5.93
N GLY A 137 -16.93 7.38 -6.90
CA GLY A 137 -17.96 6.34 -6.70
C GLY A 137 -17.36 4.96 -6.37
N ARG A 138 -16.33 4.56 -7.13
CA ARG A 138 -15.62 3.28 -6.90
C ARG A 138 -14.84 3.29 -5.59
N ALA A 139 -14.20 4.41 -5.26
CA ALA A 139 -13.49 4.55 -3.98
C ALA A 139 -14.47 4.43 -2.81
N LEU A 140 -15.64 5.07 -2.87
CA LEU A 140 -16.66 4.97 -1.84
C LEU A 140 -17.23 3.55 -1.72
N ASP A 141 -17.45 2.85 -2.83
CA ASP A 141 -17.84 1.44 -2.80
C ASP A 141 -16.84 0.61 -1.99
N LEU A 142 -15.54 0.72 -2.25
CA LEU A 142 -14.51 -0.02 -1.52
C LEU A 142 -14.44 0.38 -0.04
N VAL A 143 -14.42 1.69 0.25
CA VAL A 143 -14.25 2.20 1.61
C VAL A 143 -15.49 1.95 2.49
N LEU A 144 -16.69 2.07 1.95
CA LEU A 144 -17.93 1.92 2.73
C LEU A 144 -18.29 0.45 2.95
N THR A 145 -18.10 -0.38 1.93
CA THR A 145 -18.49 -1.81 1.99
C THR A 145 -17.41 -2.69 2.60
N GLY A 146 -16.13 -2.32 2.46
CA GLY A 146 -15.01 -3.18 2.83
C GLY A 146 -15.02 -4.50 2.04
N ARG A 147 -15.56 -4.48 0.80
CA ARG A 147 -15.54 -5.66 -0.06
C ARG A 147 -14.15 -5.94 -0.62
N GLU A 148 -13.95 -7.18 -0.98
CA GLU A 148 -12.77 -7.62 -1.72
C GLU A 148 -12.97 -7.43 -3.21
N LEU A 149 -11.86 -7.24 -3.93
CA LEU A 149 -11.83 -7.26 -5.39
C LEU A 149 -10.60 -8.03 -5.87
N GLY A 150 -10.76 -8.73 -6.99
CA GLY A 150 -9.65 -9.42 -7.66
C GLY A 150 -8.85 -8.47 -8.56
N ALA A 151 -7.69 -8.92 -9.00
CA ALA A 151 -6.74 -8.13 -9.80
C ALA A 151 -7.34 -7.63 -11.11
N ALA A 152 -8.09 -8.44 -11.85
CA ALA A 152 -8.74 -8.02 -13.09
C ALA A 152 -9.80 -6.93 -12.88
N GLU A 153 -10.50 -6.92 -11.75
CA GLU A 153 -11.42 -5.81 -11.42
C GLU A 153 -10.64 -4.56 -11.03
N ALA A 154 -9.56 -4.71 -10.25
CA ALA A 154 -8.70 -3.60 -9.85
C ALA A 154 -8.05 -2.92 -11.06
N GLU A 155 -7.63 -3.68 -12.09
CA GLU A 155 -7.15 -3.16 -13.35
C GLU A 155 -8.25 -2.37 -14.10
N ARG A 156 -9.44 -2.97 -14.29
CA ARG A 156 -10.56 -2.26 -14.93
C ARG A 156 -10.99 -0.99 -14.20
N MET A 157 -10.78 -0.93 -12.91
CA MET A 157 -11.04 0.28 -12.11
C MET A 157 -9.94 1.34 -12.25
N GLY A 158 -8.76 0.97 -12.77
CA GLY A 158 -7.59 1.82 -12.87
C GLY A 158 -6.74 1.85 -11.59
N PHE A 159 -6.97 0.95 -10.64
CA PHE A 159 -6.09 0.82 -9.46
C PHE A 159 -4.80 0.08 -9.80
N VAL A 160 -4.87 -0.96 -10.60
CA VAL A 160 -3.70 -1.67 -11.13
C VAL A 160 -3.37 -1.11 -12.51
N ASP A 161 -2.10 -0.73 -12.71
CA ASP A 161 -1.62 -0.16 -13.97
C ASP A 161 -1.16 -1.23 -14.97
N ARG A 162 -0.67 -2.38 -14.44
CA ARG A 162 -0.26 -3.54 -15.25
C ARG A 162 -0.63 -4.83 -14.51
N LEU A 163 -1.28 -5.73 -15.23
CA LEU A 163 -1.60 -7.08 -14.76
C LEU A 163 -0.65 -8.08 -15.41
N VAL A 164 -0.09 -8.98 -14.62
CA VAL A 164 0.90 -9.98 -15.07
C VAL A 164 0.59 -11.35 -14.46
N PRO A 165 1.11 -12.46 -15.04
CA PRO A 165 0.97 -13.79 -14.45
C PRO A 165 1.47 -13.84 -13.01
N ASP A 166 0.97 -14.79 -12.23
CA ASP A 166 1.36 -15.00 -10.84
C ASP A 166 2.88 -15.22 -10.69
N VAL A 167 3.43 -14.70 -9.59
CA VAL A 167 4.86 -14.78 -9.21
C VAL A 167 5.81 -14.00 -10.14
N THR A 168 5.28 -13.12 -11.00
CA THR A 168 6.09 -12.32 -11.92
C THR A 168 6.00 -10.80 -11.70
N ALA A 169 5.19 -10.36 -10.71
CA ALA A 169 4.97 -8.93 -10.49
C ALA A 169 6.25 -8.17 -10.12
N LEU A 170 7.17 -8.79 -9.36
CA LEU A 170 8.44 -8.16 -9.03
C LEU A 170 9.32 -7.97 -10.26
N ASP A 171 9.49 -9.02 -11.08
CA ASP A 171 10.36 -8.96 -12.26
C ASP A 171 9.81 -7.95 -13.28
N ALA A 172 8.49 -7.95 -13.50
CA ALA A 172 7.84 -6.99 -14.38
C ALA A 172 7.92 -5.54 -13.86
N ALA A 173 7.87 -5.34 -12.53
CA ALA A 173 8.04 -4.02 -11.93
C ALA A 173 9.49 -3.53 -12.04
N VAL A 174 10.47 -4.41 -11.90
CA VAL A 174 11.89 -4.09 -12.10
C VAL A 174 12.17 -3.73 -13.56
N GLU A 175 11.67 -4.52 -14.52
CA GLU A 175 11.79 -4.21 -15.96
C GLU A 175 11.17 -2.84 -16.29
N LEU A 176 9.99 -2.54 -15.72
CA LEU A 176 9.36 -1.22 -15.86
C LEU A 176 10.21 -0.11 -15.25
N ALA A 177 10.81 -0.36 -14.07
CA ALA A 177 11.66 0.60 -13.38
C ALA A 177 12.95 0.89 -14.17
N GLU A 178 13.58 -0.12 -14.76
CA GLU A 178 14.75 0.00 -15.64
C GLU A 178 14.42 0.84 -16.88
N GLY A 179 13.27 0.58 -17.51
CA GLY A 179 12.78 1.37 -18.64
C GLY A 179 12.57 2.85 -18.29
N ILE A 180 12.02 3.14 -17.11
CA ILE A 180 11.87 4.52 -16.61
C ILE A 180 13.25 5.14 -16.32
N ALA A 181 14.14 4.40 -15.66
CA ALA A 181 15.48 4.87 -15.31
C ALA A 181 16.36 5.16 -16.53
N GLY A 182 16.12 4.47 -17.65
CA GLY A 182 16.80 4.67 -18.94
C GLY A 182 16.32 5.91 -19.71
N SER A 183 15.20 6.52 -19.32
CA SER A 183 14.65 7.72 -19.96
C SER A 183 15.41 8.99 -19.57
N PRO A 184 15.28 10.10 -20.31
CA PRO A 184 15.88 11.39 -19.95
C PRO A 184 15.40 11.84 -18.55
N TRP A 185 16.26 11.64 -17.54
CA TRP A 185 15.90 11.67 -16.13
C TRP A 185 15.28 13.01 -15.67
N ALA A 186 15.81 14.13 -16.16
CA ALA A 186 15.29 15.44 -15.81
C ALA A 186 13.80 15.62 -16.23
N CYS A 187 13.41 15.06 -17.39
CA CYS A 187 12.04 15.06 -17.85
C CYS A 187 11.15 14.18 -16.96
N VAL A 188 11.59 12.96 -16.65
CA VAL A 188 10.84 12.02 -15.78
C VAL A 188 10.51 12.68 -14.44
N VAL A 189 11.50 13.27 -13.77
CA VAL A 189 11.33 13.91 -12.46
C VAL A 189 10.44 15.16 -12.57
N SER A 190 10.65 15.99 -13.60
CA SER A 190 9.87 17.21 -13.83
C SER A 190 8.40 16.90 -14.05
N ASP A 191 8.09 15.96 -14.95
CA ASP A 191 6.72 15.62 -15.33
C ASP A 191 5.99 14.90 -14.17
N ARG A 192 6.68 13.99 -13.48
CA ARG A 192 6.15 13.36 -12.26
C ARG A 192 5.78 14.40 -11.21
N ARG A 193 6.65 15.38 -10.97
CA ARG A 193 6.42 16.46 -10.00
C ARG A 193 5.23 17.32 -10.40
N ALA A 194 5.10 17.65 -11.67
CA ALA A 194 3.99 18.47 -12.19
C ALA A 194 2.65 17.71 -12.16
N GLY A 195 2.65 16.42 -12.46
CA GLY A 195 1.45 15.57 -12.49
C GLY A 195 0.97 15.09 -11.11
N ARG A 196 1.83 15.14 -10.09
CA ARG A 196 1.46 14.70 -8.75
C ARG A 196 0.92 15.86 -7.92
N PRO A 197 -0.35 15.83 -7.49
CA PRO A 197 -0.85 16.79 -6.51
C PRO A 197 0.07 16.77 -5.30
N SER A 198 0.44 17.93 -4.76
CA SER A 198 1.31 17.95 -3.60
C SER A 198 0.65 17.17 -2.46
N ASP A 199 1.36 16.22 -1.85
CA ASP A 199 0.89 15.54 -0.62
C ASP A 199 0.62 16.56 0.51
N GLN A 200 1.10 17.80 0.36
CA GLN A 200 0.75 18.94 1.20
C GLN A 200 -0.75 19.29 1.10
N ASP A 201 -1.43 19.02 -0.03
CA ASP A 201 -2.87 19.23 -0.15
C ASP A 201 -3.65 18.15 0.62
N ALA A 202 -3.13 16.92 0.71
CA ALA A 202 -3.67 15.90 1.59
C ALA A 202 -3.49 16.23 3.07
N ALA A 203 -2.33 16.78 3.45
CA ALA A 203 -2.05 17.21 4.82
C ALA A 203 -2.85 18.47 5.22
N ARG A 204 -3.31 19.26 4.27
CA ARG A 204 -4.16 20.46 4.47
C ARG A 204 -5.66 20.14 4.48
N ASP A 205 -6.07 18.92 4.13
CA ASP A 205 -7.47 18.51 4.23
C ASP A 205 -7.89 18.54 5.72
N PRO A 206 -8.81 19.43 6.14
CA PRO A 206 -9.24 19.54 7.53
C PRO A 206 -9.84 18.23 8.06
N LEU A 207 -10.51 17.45 7.19
CA LEU A 207 -11.04 16.14 7.56
C LEU A 207 -9.95 15.11 7.81
N TRP A 208 -8.82 15.21 7.12
CA TRP A 208 -7.64 14.41 7.35
C TRP A 208 -7.01 14.71 8.71
N GLN A 209 -6.80 16.00 9.03
CA GLN A 209 -6.26 16.45 10.32
C GLN A 209 -7.18 16.04 11.47
N HIS A 210 -8.49 16.21 11.33
CA HIS A 210 -9.48 15.81 12.31
C HIS A 210 -9.48 14.29 12.57
N ARG A 211 -9.34 13.45 11.54
CA ARG A 211 -9.26 11.98 11.68
C ARG A 211 -8.03 11.54 12.46
N CYS A 212 -6.87 12.16 12.24
CA CYS A 212 -5.66 11.88 12.99
C CYS A 212 -5.76 12.28 14.47
N GLN A 213 -6.50 13.36 14.79
CA GLN A 213 -6.66 13.86 16.16
C GLN A 213 -7.68 13.08 16.98
N HIS A 214 -8.68 12.47 16.34
CA HIS A 214 -9.79 11.78 17.00
C HIS A 214 -9.76 10.26 16.86
N LEU A 215 -8.59 9.68 16.60
CA LEU A 215 -8.36 8.23 16.64
C LEU A 215 -8.48 7.71 18.09
N SER A 216 -9.71 7.63 18.59
CA SER A 216 -10.03 6.65 19.62
C SER A 216 -10.26 5.32 18.91
N VAL A 217 -9.20 4.52 18.76
CA VAL A 217 -9.38 3.08 18.53
C VAL A 217 -10.33 2.61 19.62
N SER A 218 -11.53 2.14 19.24
CA SER A 218 -12.54 1.68 20.19
C SER A 218 -11.84 0.77 21.22
N SER A 219 -12.09 1.02 22.52
CA SER A 219 -11.54 0.21 23.62
C SER A 219 -11.88 -1.29 23.47
N ALA A 220 -12.92 -1.63 22.71
CA ALA A 220 -13.24 -2.98 22.29
C ALA A 220 -12.16 -3.62 21.40
N VAL A 221 -11.40 -2.82 20.65
CA VAL A 221 -10.32 -3.25 19.75
C VAL A 221 -9.03 -3.52 20.57
N VAL A 222 -8.78 -2.74 21.60
CA VAL A 222 -7.58 -2.86 22.46
C VAL A 222 -7.78 -3.90 23.58
N GLY A 223 -9.03 -4.19 23.96
CA GLY A 223 -9.36 -4.97 25.14
C GLY A 223 -9.28 -6.49 25.04
N ASN A 224 -9.12 -7.08 23.85
CA ASN A 224 -9.02 -8.54 23.71
C ASN A 224 -8.02 -9.01 22.64
N PRO A 225 -6.70 -8.96 22.91
CA PRO A 225 -5.67 -9.35 21.95
C PRO A 225 -5.72 -10.83 21.56
N SER A 226 -6.29 -11.71 22.43
CA SER A 226 -6.29 -13.16 22.21
C SER A 226 -7.41 -13.66 21.29
N GLY A 227 -8.50 -12.90 21.12
CA GLY A 227 -9.58 -13.19 20.18
C GLY A 227 -9.21 -12.91 18.71
N TRP A 228 -8.37 -11.94 18.50
CA TRP A 228 -8.01 -11.38 17.20
C TRP A 228 -7.20 -12.33 16.31
N SER A 229 -6.30 -13.10 16.91
CA SER A 229 -5.44 -14.04 16.17
C SER A 229 -6.20 -15.19 15.51
N ARG A 230 -7.31 -15.62 16.12
CA ARG A 230 -8.15 -16.72 15.60
C ARG A 230 -9.14 -16.24 14.57
N GLU A 231 -9.71 -15.04 14.74
CA GLU A 231 -10.68 -14.50 13.77
C GLU A 231 -10.02 -13.94 12.51
N PHE A 232 -8.83 -13.32 12.63
CA PHE A 232 -8.09 -12.84 11.46
C PHE A 232 -7.54 -14.00 10.62
N ALA A 233 -6.99 -15.03 11.25
CA ALA A 233 -6.61 -16.28 10.58
C ALA A 233 -7.84 -17.05 10.10
N GLY A 234 -8.88 -17.21 10.93
CA GLY A 234 -10.11 -17.92 10.59
C GLY A 234 -11.06 -17.13 9.68
N GLY A 235 -10.96 -15.81 9.59
CA GLY A 235 -11.72 -14.99 8.64
C GLY A 235 -11.24 -15.18 7.21
N LEU A 236 -9.93 -15.24 7.00
CA LEU A 236 -9.33 -15.52 5.70
C LEU A 236 -9.47 -16.99 5.28
N ASP A 237 -9.51 -17.92 6.25
CA ASP A 237 -9.77 -19.35 5.97
C ASP A 237 -11.27 -19.64 5.70
N ARG A 238 -12.20 -18.91 6.31
CA ARG A 238 -13.64 -18.97 5.98
C ARG A 238 -13.94 -18.47 4.57
N ILE A 239 -13.16 -17.54 4.04
CA ILE A 239 -13.28 -17.04 2.66
C ILE A 239 -12.85 -18.12 1.66
N ARG A 240 -11.90 -19.00 2.00
CA ARG A 240 -11.55 -20.19 1.18
C ARG A 240 -12.66 -21.24 1.09
N GLY A 241 -13.54 -21.30 2.08
CA GLY A 241 -14.65 -22.26 2.13
C GLY A 241 -15.88 -21.89 1.30
N ILE A 242 -16.02 -20.64 0.87
CA ILE A 242 -17.18 -20.18 0.09
C ILE A 242 -16.97 -20.35 -1.44
N GLY A 243 -15.73 -20.59 -1.89
CA GLY A 243 -15.39 -20.77 -3.30
C GLY A 243 -15.38 -22.22 -3.81
N ALA A 244 -15.74 -23.21 -2.99
CA ALA A 244 -15.73 -24.64 -3.35
C ALA A 244 -17.12 -25.29 -3.26
N GLY A 245 -18.12 -24.65 -3.80
CA GLY A 245 -19.48 -25.18 -3.84
C GLY A 245 -20.22 -24.73 -5.08
N THR A 246 -20.30 -25.66 -6.04
CA THR A 246 -21.02 -25.72 -7.33
C THR A 246 -20.40 -24.94 -8.47
#